data_44e71fdd1ecaf079264e481433ed00cf
#
_entry.id   44e71fdd1ecaf079264e481433ed00cf
#
_cell.length_a   1.000
_cell.length_b   1.000
_cell.length_c   1.000
_cell.angle_alpha   90.00
_cell.angle_beta   90.00
_cell.angle_gamma   90.00
#
_symmetry.space_group_name_H-M   'P 1'
#
loop_
_entity.id
_entity.type
_entity.pdbx_description
1 polymer ?
#
loop_
_entity_poly.entity_id
_entity_poly.type
_entity_poly.pdbx_seq_one_letter_code
_entity_poly.pdbx_strand_id
1 'polypeptide(L)'
;MVPYRESVPDTSHIRYEETDLSYLKLRPYRFKCGIYLICIQGKSIISTGVQQYAFDEQTELIFLTGSLIQIIQASADFKVRILLFPKDVFLKAILPIDTPYFNYVHEHPHYHHTADERSQNTWREIVLWMDVAQMLFKNNNTLLFRKQQELNFLQSILMWLFNTIPEKLAANKQYSRKQMLCHQFMQLIREHSTCEHQVPFYTEQLCITPRYLYEITTQYMNGKTPKQLIDEQLIAEAKVLLNEPCLSVTEIAELLNFADQSYLSRFFKKNTGMSPKEFRLQKLL
;
A
#
# COMPACT_ATOMS: atom_id res chain seq x y z
N MET A 1 3.75 19.24 -27.65
CA MET A 1 2.85 18.15 -27.16
C MET A 1 3.74 16.92 -26.97
N VAL A 2 4.33 16.77 -25.80
CA VAL A 2 5.23 15.65 -25.47
C VAL A 2 4.36 14.64 -24.74
N PRO A 3 4.30 13.37 -25.19
CA PRO A 3 3.55 12.36 -24.45
C PRO A 3 4.38 12.01 -23.21
N TYR A 4 3.91 12.46 -22.06
CA TYR A 4 4.45 12.11 -20.76
C TYR A 4 4.08 10.65 -20.44
N ARG A 5 4.80 9.74 -21.07
CA ARG A 5 4.94 8.36 -20.60
C ARG A 5 6.07 8.35 -19.59
N GLU A 6 5.81 8.84 -18.38
CA GLU A 6 6.62 8.35 -17.26
C GLU A 6 6.26 6.88 -17.10
N SER A 7 7.20 6.07 -17.47
CA SER A 7 7.15 4.62 -17.39
C SER A 7 6.74 4.22 -15.97
N VAL A 8 5.62 3.49 -15.88
CA VAL A 8 5.30 2.64 -14.72
C VAL A 8 6.63 2.01 -14.29
N PRO A 9 7.08 2.18 -13.04
CA PRO A 9 8.30 1.56 -12.61
C PRO A 9 8.22 0.07 -12.95
N ASP A 10 9.16 -0.41 -13.75
CA ASP A 10 9.26 -1.84 -14.05
C ASP A 10 9.39 -2.59 -12.72
N THR A 11 8.35 -3.30 -12.36
CA THR A 11 8.27 -4.05 -11.11
C THR A 11 8.75 -5.48 -11.25
N SER A 12 9.47 -5.81 -12.32
CA SER A 12 10.06 -7.14 -12.53
C SER A 12 11.27 -7.42 -11.62
N HIS A 13 11.87 -6.36 -11.06
CA HIS A 13 13.07 -6.40 -10.23
C HIS A 13 12.97 -5.49 -9.02
N ILE A 14 13.76 -5.79 -7.98
CA ILE A 14 13.94 -4.85 -6.86
C ILE A 14 14.60 -3.57 -7.38
N ARG A 15 14.04 -2.42 -6.97
CA ARG A 15 14.56 -1.08 -7.27
C ARG A 15 14.74 -0.28 -6.01
N TYR A 16 15.82 0.48 -6.00
CA TYR A 16 16.12 1.45 -4.96
C TYR A 16 16.20 2.84 -5.58
N GLU A 17 15.56 3.81 -4.94
CA GLU A 17 15.64 5.22 -5.31
C GLU A 17 15.77 6.11 -4.08
N GLU A 18 16.46 7.22 -4.22
CA GLU A 18 16.39 8.35 -3.32
C GLU A 18 15.69 9.50 -4.03
N THR A 19 14.57 9.97 -3.51
CA THR A 19 13.65 10.85 -4.22
C THR A 19 12.87 11.75 -3.26
N ASP A 20 12.29 12.83 -3.77
CA ASP A 20 11.32 13.68 -3.08
C ASP A 20 9.86 13.27 -3.32
N LEU A 21 9.64 12.19 -4.10
CA LEU A 21 8.32 11.72 -4.54
C LEU A 21 7.45 12.81 -5.20
N SER A 22 8.05 13.81 -5.84
CA SER A 22 7.33 14.95 -6.44
C SER A 22 6.30 14.51 -7.47
N TYR A 23 6.54 13.41 -8.18
CA TYR A 23 5.61 12.81 -9.14
C TYR A 23 4.30 12.29 -8.49
N LEU A 24 4.28 12.06 -7.18
CA LEU A 24 3.09 11.65 -6.42
C LEU A 24 2.29 12.84 -5.86
N LYS A 25 2.81 14.06 -5.92
CA LYS A 25 2.11 15.28 -5.43
C LYS A 25 0.89 15.63 -6.28
N LEU A 26 1.03 15.46 -7.59
CA LEU A 26 -0.01 15.84 -8.55
C LEU A 26 -1.10 14.77 -8.67
N ARG A 27 -0.72 13.50 -8.53
CA ARG A 27 -1.62 12.35 -8.77
C ARG A 27 -1.31 11.20 -7.83
N PRO A 28 -2.34 10.54 -7.28
CA PRO A 28 -2.13 9.27 -6.61
C PRO A 28 -1.64 8.24 -7.62
N TYR A 29 -0.72 7.41 -7.21
CA TYR A 29 -0.16 6.33 -8.03
C TYR A 29 -0.44 4.98 -7.37
N ARG A 30 -0.88 4.01 -8.18
CA ARG A 30 -1.10 2.64 -7.73
C ARG A 30 0.15 1.81 -8.00
N PHE A 31 0.87 1.48 -6.95
CA PHE A 31 1.97 0.52 -7.01
C PHE A 31 1.41 -0.91 -7.02
N LYS A 32 1.88 -1.74 -7.95
CA LYS A 32 1.55 -3.18 -8.03
C LYS A 32 2.60 -4.06 -7.36
N CYS A 33 3.51 -3.46 -6.62
CA CYS A 33 4.64 -4.10 -5.94
C CYS A 33 4.62 -3.76 -4.46
N GLY A 34 5.44 -4.45 -3.67
CA GLY A 34 5.70 -4.04 -2.30
C GLY A 34 6.57 -2.79 -2.26
N ILE A 35 6.42 -2.01 -1.21
CA ILE A 35 7.06 -0.70 -1.04
C ILE A 35 7.59 -0.62 0.39
N TYR A 36 8.85 -0.24 0.54
CA TYR A 36 9.43 0.16 1.81
C TYR A 36 10.02 1.56 1.68
N LEU A 37 9.50 2.49 2.45
CA LEU A 37 9.87 3.90 2.46
C LEU A 37 10.48 4.27 3.80
N ILE A 38 11.55 5.07 3.78
CA ILE A 38 12.06 5.76 4.97
C ILE A 38 12.22 7.26 4.68
N CYS A 39 11.81 8.10 5.62
CA CYS A 39 12.03 9.55 5.54
C CYS A 39 13.39 9.90 6.14
N ILE A 40 14.26 10.47 5.32
CA ILE A 40 15.62 10.87 5.72
C ILE A 40 15.76 12.36 5.98
N GLN A 41 14.83 13.17 5.46
CA GLN A 41 14.82 14.61 5.64
C GLN A 41 13.44 15.20 5.40
N GLY A 42 13.09 16.25 6.17
CA GLY A 42 11.85 16.99 5.99
C GLY A 42 10.61 16.25 6.50
N LYS A 43 9.45 16.63 6.01
CA LYS A 43 8.16 16.07 6.41
C LYS A 43 7.15 16.06 5.27
N SER A 44 6.21 15.12 5.34
CA SER A 44 5.14 14.95 4.35
C SER A 44 3.87 14.40 4.99
N ILE A 45 2.76 14.49 4.27
CA ILE A 45 1.54 13.72 4.54
C ILE A 45 1.33 12.78 3.35
N ILE A 46 1.41 11.47 3.62
CA ILE A 46 1.20 10.41 2.64
C ILE A 46 -0.22 9.87 2.80
N SER A 47 -0.98 9.80 1.70
CA SER A 47 -2.32 9.21 1.66
C SER A 47 -2.33 7.91 0.88
N THR A 48 -3.03 6.90 1.41
CA THR A 48 -3.36 5.65 0.69
C THR A 48 -4.76 5.67 0.09
N GLY A 49 -5.42 6.83 0.12
CA GLY A 49 -6.83 6.98 -0.25
C GLY A 49 -7.79 6.68 0.91
N VAL A 50 -7.46 5.72 1.77
CA VAL A 50 -8.25 5.34 2.95
C VAL A 50 -7.70 5.97 4.22
N GLN A 51 -6.38 6.04 4.35
CA GLN A 51 -5.68 6.56 5.52
C GLN A 51 -4.65 7.60 5.12
N GLN A 52 -4.33 8.50 6.06
CA GLN A 52 -3.25 9.47 5.92
C GLN A 52 -2.24 9.26 7.03
N TYR A 53 -0.96 9.34 6.68
CA TYR A 53 0.16 9.15 7.57
C TYR A 53 1.01 10.42 7.60
N ALA A 54 1.31 10.94 8.79
CA ALA A 54 2.39 11.90 8.96
C ALA A 54 3.71 11.17 8.72
N PHE A 55 4.54 11.70 7.84
CA PHE A 55 5.76 11.05 7.41
C PHE A 55 6.91 12.06 7.45
N ASP A 56 7.59 12.09 8.57
CA ASP A 56 8.69 13.00 8.91
C ASP A 56 10.00 12.24 9.14
N GLU A 57 11.06 12.94 9.46
CA GLU A 57 12.37 12.32 9.68
C GLU A 57 12.29 11.15 10.67
N GLN A 58 13.05 10.09 10.40
CA GLN A 58 13.07 8.87 11.21
C GLN A 58 11.73 8.10 11.21
N THR A 59 10.92 8.28 10.17
CA THR A 59 9.69 7.51 9.98
C THR A 59 9.88 6.49 8.86
N GLU A 60 9.34 5.30 9.07
CA GLU A 60 9.24 4.25 8.06
C GLU A 60 7.79 3.93 7.70
N LEU A 61 7.59 3.52 6.45
CA LEU A 61 6.30 3.11 5.92
C LEU A 61 6.50 1.90 5.00
N ILE A 62 5.81 0.79 5.31
CA ILE A 62 5.93 -0.44 4.54
C ILE A 62 4.57 -0.96 4.08
N PHE A 63 4.46 -1.24 2.79
CA PHE A 63 3.33 -1.94 2.18
C PHE A 63 3.84 -3.20 1.50
N LEU A 64 3.52 -4.36 2.03
CA LEU A 64 4.03 -5.66 1.56
C LEU A 64 3.47 -6.08 0.19
N THR A 65 2.27 -5.60 -0.15
CA THR A 65 1.63 -5.78 -1.45
C THR A 65 1.17 -4.43 -1.97
N GLY A 66 0.90 -4.34 -3.26
CA GLY A 66 0.58 -3.09 -3.94
C GLY A 66 -0.35 -2.17 -3.15
N SER A 67 -0.05 -0.88 -3.20
CA SER A 67 -0.81 0.15 -2.51
C SER A 67 -0.96 1.41 -3.36
N LEU A 68 -1.99 2.18 -3.03
CA LEU A 68 -2.21 3.50 -3.62
C LEU A 68 -1.49 4.52 -2.74
N ILE A 69 -0.65 5.37 -3.35
CA ILE A 69 0.10 6.39 -2.63
C ILE A 69 -0.08 7.73 -3.32
N GLN A 70 -0.35 8.75 -2.52
CA GLN A 70 -0.36 10.15 -2.92
C GLN A 70 0.35 11.00 -1.86
N ILE A 71 1.14 11.96 -2.30
CA ILE A 71 1.68 13.02 -1.43
C ILE A 71 0.65 14.14 -1.38
N ILE A 72 0.08 14.38 -0.20
CA ILE A 72 -0.89 15.47 0.01
C ILE A 72 -0.16 16.78 0.23
N GLN A 73 0.90 16.75 1.04
CA GLN A 73 1.74 17.90 1.37
C GLN A 73 3.15 17.42 1.65
N ALA A 74 4.18 18.20 1.27
CA ALA A 74 5.55 17.95 1.62
C ALA A 74 6.31 19.27 1.81
N SER A 75 7.27 19.29 2.74
CA SER A 75 8.23 20.38 2.88
C SER A 75 9.18 20.46 1.68
N ALA A 76 9.81 21.60 1.49
CA ALA A 76 10.71 21.81 0.33
C ALA A 76 11.95 20.92 0.37
N ASP A 77 12.37 20.52 1.54
CA ASP A 77 13.54 19.67 1.80
C ASP A 77 13.19 18.19 1.95
N PHE A 78 11.93 17.79 1.71
CA PHE A 78 11.47 16.42 1.86
C PHE A 78 12.25 15.45 0.98
N LYS A 79 12.84 14.43 1.61
CA LYS A 79 13.58 13.35 0.95
C LYS A 79 13.30 12.01 1.60
N VAL A 80 13.17 11.01 0.75
CA VAL A 80 12.94 9.62 1.14
C VAL A 80 13.90 8.69 0.41
N ARG A 81 14.14 7.54 1.02
CA ARG A 81 14.68 6.36 0.36
C ARG A 81 13.54 5.37 0.15
N ILE A 82 13.41 4.85 -1.04
CA ILE A 82 12.37 3.92 -1.42
C ILE A 82 12.98 2.64 -1.96
N LEU A 83 12.46 1.51 -1.45
CA LEU A 83 12.71 0.18 -1.98
C LEU A 83 11.42 -0.38 -2.54
N LEU A 84 11.40 -0.69 -3.82
CA LEU A 84 10.29 -1.35 -4.50
C LEU A 84 10.67 -2.80 -4.73
N PHE A 85 9.78 -3.74 -4.41
CA PHE A 85 10.05 -5.16 -4.57
C PHE A 85 8.89 -5.90 -5.23
N PRO A 86 9.17 -6.75 -6.25
CA PRO A 86 8.15 -7.47 -7.01
C PRO A 86 7.33 -8.42 -6.13
N LYS A 87 6.03 -8.56 -6.44
CA LYS A 87 5.12 -9.45 -5.71
C LYS A 87 5.61 -10.91 -5.71
N ASP A 88 6.11 -11.40 -6.82
CA ASP A 88 6.61 -12.78 -6.95
C ASP A 88 7.90 -13.03 -6.16
N VAL A 89 8.80 -12.05 -6.07
CA VAL A 89 10.00 -12.12 -5.22
C VAL A 89 9.58 -12.10 -3.75
N PHE A 90 8.65 -11.23 -3.38
CA PHE A 90 8.10 -11.16 -2.03
C PHE A 90 7.48 -12.50 -1.60
N LEU A 91 6.59 -13.07 -2.42
CA LEU A 91 5.93 -14.34 -2.10
C LEU A 91 6.94 -15.48 -1.88
N LYS A 92 8.04 -15.51 -2.63
CA LYS A 92 9.12 -16.50 -2.43
C LYS A 92 9.92 -16.22 -1.17
N ALA A 93 10.21 -14.95 -0.88
CA ALA A 93 10.99 -14.54 0.28
C ALA A 93 10.29 -14.87 1.61
N ILE A 94 8.94 -14.84 1.62
CA ILE A 94 8.16 -15.08 2.84
C ILE A 94 7.91 -16.57 3.15
N LEU A 95 8.13 -17.48 2.19
CA LEU A 95 7.83 -18.92 2.40
C LEU A 95 8.40 -19.52 3.69
N PRO A 96 9.64 -19.19 4.13
CA PRO A 96 10.20 -19.71 5.38
C PRO A 96 9.89 -18.83 6.61
N ILE A 97 9.10 -17.73 6.45
CA ILE A 97 8.84 -16.77 7.51
C ILE A 97 7.42 -16.96 8.04
N ASP A 98 7.26 -16.95 9.36
CA ASP A 98 5.98 -17.19 10.01
C ASP A 98 4.98 -16.06 9.81
N THR A 99 3.69 -16.41 9.63
CA THR A 99 2.60 -15.51 9.21
C THR A 99 2.24 -14.37 10.18
N PRO A 100 2.39 -14.47 11.52
CA PRO A 100 1.98 -13.41 12.45
C PRO A 100 2.61 -12.04 12.19
N TYR A 101 3.87 -12.01 11.75
CA TYR A 101 4.61 -10.78 11.51
C TYR A 101 4.08 -9.98 10.31
N PHE A 102 3.61 -10.67 9.27
CA PHE A 102 3.02 -10.00 8.09
C PHE A 102 1.75 -9.27 8.44
N ASN A 103 0.93 -9.87 9.28
CA ASN A 103 -0.31 -9.26 9.75
C ASN A 103 -0.01 -8.00 10.58
N TYR A 104 0.99 -8.05 11.47
CA TYR A 104 1.40 -6.89 12.24
C TYR A 104 1.83 -5.72 11.34
N VAL A 105 2.74 -5.96 10.40
CA VAL A 105 3.20 -4.92 9.46
C VAL A 105 2.05 -4.39 8.60
N HIS A 106 1.09 -5.24 8.27
CA HIS A 106 -0.08 -4.81 7.51
C HIS A 106 -1.03 -3.91 8.31
N GLU A 107 -1.23 -4.21 9.59
CA GLU A 107 -2.03 -3.37 10.50
C GLU A 107 -1.30 -2.08 10.89
N HIS A 108 0.01 -2.16 11.00
CA HIS A 108 0.88 -1.07 11.43
C HIS A 108 1.96 -0.78 10.38
N PRO A 109 1.55 -0.29 9.17
CA PRO A 109 2.49 -0.05 8.08
C PRO A 109 3.41 1.15 8.34
N HIS A 110 3.09 1.99 9.33
CA HIS A 110 3.75 3.23 9.65
C HIS A 110 4.35 3.16 11.06
N TYR A 111 5.63 3.51 11.18
CA TYR A 111 6.31 3.60 12.45
C TYR A 111 7.26 4.81 12.49
N HIS A 112 7.16 5.59 13.57
CA HIS A 112 8.06 6.70 13.85
C HIS A 112 9.05 6.31 14.95
N HIS A 113 10.34 6.45 14.67
CA HIS A 113 11.41 6.11 15.61
C HIS A 113 11.61 7.23 16.63
N THR A 114 11.44 6.86 17.89
CA THR A 114 11.56 7.79 19.03
C THR A 114 13.03 7.96 19.46
N ALA A 115 13.27 8.95 20.35
CA ALA A 115 14.63 9.27 20.79
C ALA A 115 15.25 8.24 21.76
N ASP A 116 14.54 7.18 22.15
CA ASP A 116 15.09 6.14 23.01
C ASP A 116 16.18 5.33 22.29
N GLU A 117 17.13 4.83 23.04
CA GLU A 117 18.34 4.18 22.51
C GLU A 117 18.02 2.97 21.61
N ARG A 118 17.04 2.17 21.98
CA ARG A 118 16.64 0.98 21.19
C ARG A 118 16.06 1.39 19.84
N SER A 119 15.16 2.37 19.82
CA SER A 119 14.54 2.89 18.60
C SER A 119 15.59 3.54 17.69
N GLN A 120 16.53 4.29 18.26
CA GLN A 120 17.63 4.88 17.49
C GLN A 120 18.62 3.85 16.94
N ASN A 121 18.86 2.75 17.64
CA ASN A 121 19.67 1.65 17.12
C ASN A 121 18.96 0.97 15.94
N THR A 122 17.66 0.67 16.07
CA THR A 122 16.85 0.13 14.97
C THR A 122 16.86 1.05 13.75
N TRP A 123 16.71 2.38 13.96
CA TRP A 123 16.80 3.35 12.87
C TRP A 123 18.16 3.32 12.14
N ARG A 124 19.28 3.26 12.87
CA ARG A 124 20.62 3.13 12.25
C ARG A 124 20.73 1.86 11.43
N GLU A 125 20.20 0.75 11.92
CA GLU A 125 20.19 -0.53 11.20
C GLU A 125 19.32 -0.46 9.93
N ILE A 126 18.15 0.22 9.96
CA ILE A 126 17.32 0.47 8.77
C ILE A 126 18.12 1.25 7.71
N VAL A 127 18.83 2.30 8.12
CA VAL A 127 19.66 3.10 7.22
C VAL A 127 20.74 2.22 6.58
N LEU A 128 21.40 1.34 7.34
CA LEU A 128 22.39 0.38 6.80
C LEU A 128 21.75 -0.59 5.79
N TRP A 129 20.56 -1.10 6.06
CA TRP A 129 19.82 -1.92 5.10
C TRP A 129 19.52 -1.17 3.80
N MET A 130 19.16 0.10 3.89
CA MET A 130 18.94 0.95 2.71
C MET A 130 20.24 1.26 1.97
N ASP A 131 21.39 1.37 2.66
CA ASP A 131 22.72 1.52 2.01
C ASP A 131 23.09 0.25 1.24
N VAL A 132 22.84 -0.94 1.79
CA VAL A 132 23.01 -2.22 1.07
C VAL A 132 22.07 -2.28 -0.15
N ALA A 133 20.80 -1.89 0.00
CA ALA A 133 19.85 -1.83 -1.12
C ALA A 133 20.34 -0.87 -2.21
N GLN A 134 20.87 0.29 -1.84
CA GLN A 134 21.46 1.24 -2.76
C GLN A 134 22.64 0.63 -3.55
N MET A 135 23.55 -0.03 -2.85
CA MET A 135 24.70 -0.71 -3.46
C MET A 135 24.28 -1.77 -4.45
N LEU A 136 23.28 -2.58 -4.10
CA LEU A 136 22.86 -3.72 -4.94
C LEU A 136 21.92 -3.32 -6.09
N PHE A 137 21.03 -2.33 -5.91
CA PHE A 137 19.89 -2.12 -6.81
C PHE A 137 19.78 -0.73 -7.42
N LYS A 138 20.66 0.24 -7.09
CA LYS A 138 20.61 1.58 -7.66
C LYS A 138 20.95 1.60 -9.16
N ASN A 139 21.92 0.78 -9.56
CA ASN A 139 22.36 0.70 -10.95
C ASN A 139 21.81 -0.58 -11.59
N ASN A 140 21.13 -0.43 -12.73
CA ASN A 140 20.54 -1.55 -13.49
C ASN A 140 21.60 -2.46 -14.19
N ASN A 141 22.72 -2.72 -13.52
CA ASN A 141 23.72 -3.62 -14.08
C ASN A 141 23.17 -5.04 -14.11
N THR A 142 23.35 -5.71 -15.25
CA THR A 142 23.03 -7.13 -15.44
C THR A 142 23.93 -7.98 -14.54
N LEU A 143 23.49 -8.17 -13.30
CA LEU A 143 24.17 -9.04 -12.36
C LEU A 143 23.86 -10.50 -12.70
N LEU A 144 24.88 -11.33 -12.83
CA LEU A 144 24.77 -12.75 -13.17
C LEU A 144 23.83 -13.51 -12.21
N PHE A 145 23.79 -13.08 -10.93
CA PHE A 145 22.98 -13.70 -9.87
C PHE A 145 21.84 -12.81 -9.37
N ARG A 146 21.35 -11.86 -10.17
CA ARG A 146 20.38 -10.84 -9.74
C ARG A 146 19.16 -11.42 -9.03
N LYS A 147 18.50 -12.41 -9.62
CA LYS A 147 17.29 -13.03 -9.03
C LYS A 147 17.57 -13.63 -7.65
N GLN A 148 18.71 -14.27 -7.47
CA GLN A 148 19.09 -14.87 -6.20
C GLN A 148 19.45 -13.80 -5.17
N GLN A 149 20.13 -12.73 -5.59
CA GLN A 149 20.46 -11.61 -4.71
C GLN A 149 19.20 -10.88 -4.25
N GLU A 150 18.23 -10.64 -5.15
CA GLU A 150 16.95 -10.02 -4.82
C GLU A 150 16.18 -10.84 -3.79
N LEU A 151 16.09 -12.15 -4.00
CA LEU A 151 15.43 -13.06 -3.07
C LEU A 151 16.10 -13.09 -1.70
N ASN A 152 17.42 -13.29 -1.66
CA ASN A 152 18.20 -13.38 -0.42
C ASN A 152 18.17 -12.05 0.35
N PHE A 153 18.32 -10.92 -0.35
CA PHE A 153 18.25 -9.60 0.26
C PHE A 153 16.87 -9.36 0.88
N LEU A 154 15.78 -9.57 0.11
CA LEU A 154 14.43 -9.32 0.60
C LEU A 154 14.08 -10.26 1.78
N GLN A 155 14.48 -11.52 1.71
CA GLN A 155 14.28 -12.46 2.80
C GLN A 155 15.02 -12.03 4.07
N SER A 156 16.29 -11.60 3.92
CA SER A 156 17.11 -11.19 5.07
C SER A 156 16.59 -9.91 5.73
N ILE A 157 16.22 -8.88 4.95
CA ILE A 157 15.67 -7.64 5.51
C ILE A 157 14.31 -7.88 6.18
N LEU A 158 13.45 -8.75 5.62
CA LEU A 158 12.17 -9.09 6.24
C LEU A 158 12.36 -9.85 7.56
N MET A 159 13.26 -10.83 7.61
CA MET A 159 13.56 -11.54 8.85
C MET A 159 14.14 -10.60 9.91
N TRP A 160 15.04 -9.69 9.51
CA TRP A 160 15.57 -8.68 10.41
C TRP A 160 14.45 -7.74 10.91
N LEU A 161 13.62 -7.21 10.02
CA LEU A 161 12.50 -6.32 10.35
C LEU A 161 11.57 -6.96 11.38
N PHE A 162 11.22 -8.25 11.18
CA PHE A 162 10.35 -8.96 12.12
C PHE A 162 10.98 -9.19 13.49
N ASN A 163 12.29 -9.32 13.56
CA ASN A 163 13.01 -9.38 14.85
C ASN A 163 12.99 -8.04 15.61
N THR A 164 12.71 -6.93 14.92
CA THR A 164 12.57 -5.61 15.59
C THR A 164 11.19 -5.39 16.18
N ILE A 165 10.19 -6.18 15.75
CA ILE A 165 8.84 -6.12 16.32
C ILE A 165 8.89 -6.64 17.76
N PRO A 166 8.43 -5.85 18.76
CA PRO A 166 8.50 -6.24 20.15
C PRO A 166 7.83 -7.59 20.40
N GLU A 167 8.53 -8.51 21.07
CA GLU A 167 8.00 -9.85 21.41
C GLU A 167 6.64 -9.81 22.12
N LYS A 168 6.40 -8.77 22.96
CA LYS A 168 5.11 -8.56 23.63
C LYS A 168 3.95 -8.33 22.66
N LEU A 169 4.21 -7.80 21.46
CA LEU A 169 3.22 -7.63 20.40
C LEU A 169 3.08 -8.93 19.58
N ALA A 170 4.16 -9.68 19.41
CA ALA A 170 4.16 -10.97 18.73
C ALA A 170 3.58 -12.09 19.62
N ALA A 171 3.95 -12.16 20.89
CA ALA A 171 3.55 -13.23 21.81
C ALA A 171 2.09 -13.15 22.27
N ASN A 172 1.50 -11.97 22.36
CA ASN A 172 0.10 -11.79 22.76
C ASN A 172 -0.90 -11.91 21.61
N LYS A 173 -0.45 -12.04 20.38
CA LYS A 173 -1.30 -12.18 19.20
C LYS A 173 -0.93 -13.45 18.42
N GLN A 174 -1.24 -14.61 18.96
CA GLN A 174 -1.67 -15.69 18.07
C GLN A 174 -2.89 -15.14 17.34
N TYR A 175 -2.67 -14.68 16.09
CA TYR A 175 -3.79 -14.23 15.26
C TYR A 175 -4.82 -15.34 15.23
N SER A 176 -5.97 -15.03 15.78
CA SER A 176 -7.08 -15.98 15.71
C SER A 176 -7.40 -16.23 14.22
N ARG A 177 -7.91 -17.39 13.89
CA ARG A 177 -8.40 -17.69 12.53
C ARG A 177 -9.29 -16.56 12.00
N LYS A 178 -10.05 -15.88 12.88
CA LYS A 178 -10.89 -14.73 12.53
C LYS A 178 -10.08 -13.54 12.01
N GLN A 179 -8.99 -13.20 12.66
CA GLN A 179 -8.11 -12.10 12.23
C GLN A 179 -7.42 -12.43 10.90
N MET A 180 -6.92 -13.65 10.74
CA MET A 180 -6.35 -14.10 9.45
C MET A 180 -7.35 -13.97 8.30
N LEU A 181 -8.60 -14.38 8.50
CA LEU A 181 -9.65 -14.23 7.49
C LEU A 181 -9.94 -12.75 7.17
N CYS A 182 -9.91 -11.86 8.15
CA CYS A 182 -10.03 -10.42 7.89
C CYS A 182 -8.89 -9.90 7.03
N HIS A 183 -7.65 -10.33 7.25
CA HIS A 183 -6.50 -9.91 6.44
C HIS A 183 -6.60 -10.44 5.01
N GLN A 184 -6.95 -11.72 4.84
CA GLN A 184 -7.17 -12.30 3.52
C GLN A 184 -8.30 -11.56 2.77
N PHE A 185 -9.38 -11.19 3.48
CA PHE A 185 -10.46 -10.40 2.92
C PHE A 185 -9.97 -9.02 2.44
N MET A 186 -9.18 -8.31 3.24
CA MET A 186 -8.61 -7.01 2.85
C MET A 186 -7.64 -7.13 1.66
N GLN A 187 -6.91 -8.23 1.57
CA GLN A 187 -6.07 -8.52 0.40
C GLN A 187 -6.92 -8.73 -0.85
N LEU A 188 -7.97 -9.56 -0.76
CA LEU A 188 -8.89 -9.80 -1.88
C LEU A 188 -9.59 -8.51 -2.33
N ILE A 189 -9.98 -7.63 -1.39
CA ILE A 189 -10.55 -6.32 -1.74
C ILE A 189 -9.57 -5.51 -2.59
N ARG A 190 -8.31 -5.42 -2.19
CA ARG A 190 -7.30 -4.68 -2.97
C ARG A 190 -7.06 -5.27 -4.36
N GLU A 191 -7.14 -6.58 -4.50
CA GLU A 191 -6.90 -7.26 -5.77
C GLU A 191 -8.12 -7.19 -6.71
N HIS A 192 -9.34 -7.24 -6.16
CA HIS A 192 -10.55 -7.49 -6.95
C HIS A 192 -11.62 -6.40 -6.89
N SER A 193 -11.53 -5.40 -6.00
CA SER A 193 -12.61 -4.42 -5.81
C SER A 193 -12.98 -3.61 -7.05
N THR A 194 -12.07 -3.46 -8.00
CA THR A 194 -12.36 -2.79 -9.28
C THR A 194 -13.27 -3.60 -10.22
N CYS A 195 -13.31 -4.92 -10.05
CA CYS A 195 -14.11 -5.84 -10.87
C CYS A 195 -15.26 -6.45 -10.07
N GLU A 196 -15.07 -6.69 -8.77
CA GLU A 196 -15.99 -7.45 -7.92
C GLU A 196 -16.49 -6.60 -6.76
N HIS A 197 -17.74 -6.18 -6.81
CA HIS A 197 -18.33 -5.26 -5.84
C HIS A 197 -19.20 -5.94 -4.77
N GLN A 198 -19.43 -7.24 -4.90
CA GLN A 198 -20.39 -7.97 -4.07
C GLN A 198 -19.71 -8.88 -3.05
N VAL A 199 -20.25 -8.90 -1.84
CA VAL A 199 -19.74 -9.71 -0.72
C VAL A 199 -19.66 -11.22 -1.03
N PRO A 200 -20.62 -11.84 -1.76
CA PRO A 200 -20.56 -13.27 -2.07
C PRO A 200 -19.26 -13.72 -2.73
N PHE A 201 -18.73 -12.99 -3.72
CA PHE A 201 -17.45 -13.31 -4.35
C PHE A 201 -16.33 -13.53 -3.32
N TYR A 202 -16.19 -12.61 -2.38
CA TYR A 202 -15.15 -12.67 -1.35
C TYR A 202 -15.35 -13.81 -0.37
N THR A 203 -16.60 -14.11 -0.02
CA THR A 203 -16.92 -15.21 0.90
C THR A 203 -16.67 -16.57 0.27
N GLU A 204 -16.90 -16.71 -1.04
CA GLU A 204 -16.56 -17.91 -1.81
C GLU A 204 -15.04 -18.12 -1.84
N GLN A 205 -14.26 -17.07 -2.13
CA GLN A 205 -12.79 -17.15 -2.12
C GLN A 205 -12.22 -17.53 -0.75
N LEU A 206 -12.87 -17.08 0.33
CA LEU A 206 -12.46 -17.35 1.72
C LEU A 206 -13.04 -18.67 2.27
N CYS A 207 -13.91 -19.36 1.51
CA CYS A 207 -14.63 -20.55 1.97
C CYS A 207 -15.39 -20.34 3.29
N ILE A 208 -16.05 -19.19 3.45
CA ILE A 208 -16.85 -18.83 4.63
C ILE A 208 -18.22 -18.27 4.25
N THR A 209 -19.12 -18.18 5.24
CA THR A 209 -20.43 -17.58 5.01
C THR A 209 -20.40 -16.06 5.08
N PRO A 210 -21.30 -15.32 4.36
CA PRO A 210 -21.42 -13.87 4.46
C PRO A 210 -21.69 -13.40 5.91
N ARG A 211 -22.48 -14.15 6.68
CA ARG A 211 -22.76 -13.87 8.09
C ARG A 211 -21.48 -13.90 8.94
N TYR A 212 -20.65 -14.91 8.71
CA TYR A 212 -19.38 -15.04 9.44
C TYR A 212 -18.39 -13.94 9.06
N LEU A 213 -18.29 -13.58 7.76
CA LEU A 213 -17.47 -12.46 7.33
C LEU A 213 -17.95 -11.14 7.95
N TYR A 214 -19.27 -10.90 8.01
CA TYR A 214 -19.85 -9.73 8.69
C TYR A 214 -19.45 -9.67 10.18
N GLU A 215 -19.56 -10.79 10.90
CA GLU A 215 -19.20 -10.87 12.32
C GLU A 215 -17.73 -10.50 12.52
N ILE A 216 -16.83 -11.11 11.77
CA ILE A 216 -15.38 -10.89 11.97
C ILE A 216 -14.94 -9.48 11.53
N THR A 217 -15.48 -8.93 10.43
CA THR A 217 -15.12 -7.58 10.00
C THR A 217 -15.64 -6.52 10.98
N THR A 218 -16.87 -6.64 11.49
CA THR A 218 -17.37 -5.71 12.50
C THR A 218 -16.59 -5.81 13.81
N GLN A 219 -16.12 -6.99 14.18
CA GLN A 219 -15.33 -7.18 15.39
C GLN A 219 -13.90 -6.63 15.27
N TYR A 220 -13.24 -6.80 14.11
CA TYR A 220 -11.81 -6.53 13.97
C TYR A 220 -11.48 -5.35 13.05
N MET A 221 -12.47 -4.77 12.37
CA MET A 221 -12.28 -3.65 11.43
C MET A 221 -13.08 -2.40 11.87
N ASN A 222 -12.96 -2.05 13.15
CA ASN A 222 -13.56 -0.85 13.73
C ASN A 222 -15.08 -0.71 13.47
N GLY A 223 -15.83 -1.81 13.56
CA GLY A 223 -17.27 -1.83 13.35
C GLY A 223 -17.71 -1.79 11.88
N LYS A 224 -16.77 -1.83 10.92
CA LYS A 224 -17.10 -1.77 9.50
C LYS A 224 -17.61 -3.10 8.97
N THR A 225 -18.65 -3.01 8.14
CA THR A 225 -19.21 -4.18 7.45
C THR A 225 -18.34 -4.53 6.22
N PRO A 226 -18.40 -5.80 5.71
CA PRO A 226 -17.69 -6.18 4.49
C PRO A 226 -18.00 -5.26 3.31
N LYS A 227 -19.27 -4.89 3.13
CA LYS A 227 -19.69 -4.01 2.04
C LYS A 227 -19.10 -2.61 2.15
N GLN A 228 -19.03 -2.04 3.36
CA GLN A 228 -18.40 -0.75 3.59
C GLN A 228 -16.91 -0.77 3.24
N LEU A 229 -16.18 -1.83 3.59
CA LEU A 229 -14.76 -1.97 3.27
C LEU A 229 -14.52 -2.08 1.76
N ILE A 230 -15.37 -2.84 1.04
CA ILE A 230 -15.33 -2.91 -0.43
C ILE A 230 -15.61 -1.53 -1.03
N ASP A 231 -16.66 -0.84 -0.56
CA ASP A 231 -17.08 0.46 -1.07
C ASP A 231 -16.00 1.53 -0.83
N GLU A 232 -15.35 1.54 0.34
CA GLU A 232 -14.24 2.46 0.64
C GLU A 232 -13.08 2.27 -0.32
N GLN A 233 -12.67 1.04 -0.59
CA GLN A 233 -11.61 0.76 -1.55
C GLN A 233 -12.02 1.21 -2.97
N LEU A 234 -13.23 0.89 -3.39
CA LEU A 234 -13.74 1.26 -4.70
C LEU A 234 -13.83 2.78 -4.89
N ILE A 235 -14.19 3.52 -3.84
CA ILE A 235 -14.15 4.99 -3.84
C ILE A 235 -12.72 5.51 -3.95
N ALA A 236 -11.76 4.89 -3.25
CA ALA A 236 -10.36 5.25 -3.37
C ALA A 236 -9.87 5.08 -4.82
N GLU A 237 -10.22 3.95 -5.48
CA GLU A 237 -9.91 3.70 -6.89
C GLU A 237 -10.57 4.72 -7.81
N ALA A 238 -11.86 5.01 -7.60
CA ALA A 238 -12.58 6.01 -8.39
C ALA A 238 -11.93 7.40 -8.29
N LYS A 239 -11.51 7.81 -7.08
CA LYS A 239 -10.79 9.08 -6.88
C LYS A 239 -9.47 9.13 -7.64
N VAL A 240 -8.74 8.00 -7.73
CA VAL A 240 -7.51 7.91 -8.53
C VAL A 240 -7.79 8.15 -9.99
N LEU A 241 -8.74 7.40 -10.55
CA LEU A 241 -9.09 7.49 -11.97
C LEU A 241 -9.70 8.86 -12.31
N LEU A 242 -10.47 9.48 -11.40
CA LEU A 242 -11.01 10.82 -11.57
C LEU A 242 -9.92 11.91 -11.62
N ASN A 243 -8.73 11.66 -11.10
CA ASN A 243 -7.60 12.57 -11.21
C ASN A 243 -6.89 12.47 -12.57
N GLU A 244 -7.21 11.47 -13.41
CA GLU A 244 -6.69 11.37 -14.77
C GLU A 244 -7.51 12.28 -15.73
N PRO A 245 -6.93 13.37 -16.27
CA PRO A 245 -7.68 14.34 -17.08
C PRO A 245 -8.18 13.76 -18.40
N CYS A 246 -7.50 12.73 -18.91
CA CYS A 246 -7.84 12.09 -20.18
C CYS A 246 -9.00 11.08 -20.07
N LEU A 247 -9.38 10.64 -18.86
CA LEU A 247 -10.46 9.69 -18.66
C LEU A 247 -11.81 10.41 -18.48
N SER A 248 -12.78 10.06 -19.28
CA SER A 248 -14.18 10.45 -19.06
C SER A 248 -14.79 9.69 -17.88
N VAL A 249 -15.86 10.19 -17.29
CA VAL A 249 -16.57 9.48 -16.21
C VAL A 249 -17.20 8.17 -16.71
N THR A 250 -17.52 8.09 -18.01
CA THR A 250 -18.00 6.85 -18.65
C THR A 250 -16.90 5.79 -18.70
N GLU A 251 -15.72 6.13 -19.19
CA GLU A 251 -14.57 5.22 -19.20
C GLU A 251 -14.18 4.76 -17.79
N ILE A 252 -14.27 5.65 -16.79
CA ILE A 252 -14.05 5.28 -15.39
C ILE A 252 -15.09 4.28 -14.90
N ALA A 253 -16.36 4.44 -15.29
CA ALA A 253 -17.41 3.48 -14.95
C ALA A 253 -17.10 2.09 -15.54
N GLU A 254 -16.64 2.03 -16.79
CA GLU A 254 -16.22 0.79 -17.46
C GLU A 254 -14.99 0.16 -16.76
N LEU A 255 -13.96 0.95 -16.48
CA LEU A 255 -12.74 0.49 -15.79
C LEU A 255 -13.01 -0.05 -14.40
N LEU A 256 -14.03 0.45 -13.73
CA LEU A 256 -14.45 0.02 -12.39
C LEU A 256 -15.63 -0.97 -12.44
N ASN A 257 -15.94 -1.52 -13.61
CA ASN A 257 -17.00 -2.52 -13.80
C ASN A 257 -18.38 -2.08 -13.27
N PHE A 258 -18.71 -0.78 -13.39
CA PHE A 258 -20.07 -0.29 -13.16
C PHE A 258 -20.93 -0.47 -14.41
N ALA A 259 -22.22 -0.73 -14.23
CA ALA A 259 -23.16 -0.90 -15.33
C ALA A 259 -23.22 0.32 -16.27
N ASP A 260 -23.13 1.53 -15.71
CA ASP A 260 -23.09 2.78 -16.45
C ASP A 260 -22.53 3.96 -15.60
N GLN A 261 -22.31 5.09 -16.28
CA GLN A 261 -21.84 6.33 -15.63
C GLN A 261 -22.80 6.83 -14.55
N SER A 262 -24.10 6.66 -14.73
CA SER A 262 -25.12 7.15 -13.80
C SER A 262 -25.07 6.38 -12.50
N TYR A 263 -24.81 5.07 -12.59
CA TYR A 263 -24.66 4.22 -11.43
C TYR A 263 -23.37 4.56 -10.66
N LEU A 264 -22.24 4.72 -11.32
CA LEU A 264 -21.00 5.21 -10.72
C LEU A 264 -21.23 6.57 -10.03
N SER A 265 -21.91 7.52 -10.71
CA SER A 265 -22.14 8.86 -10.16
C SER A 265 -22.98 8.83 -8.90
N ARG A 266 -24.04 8.03 -8.86
CA ARG A 266 -24.87 7.84 -7.66
C ARG A 266 -24.09 7.17 -6.51
N PHE A 267 -23.33 6.13 -6.82
CA PHE A 267 -22.48 5.43 -5.88
C PHE A 267 -21.44 6.38 -5.27
N PHE A 268 -20.72 7.12 -6.12
CA PHE A 268 -19.69 8.06 -5.69
C PHE A 268 -20.28 9.18 -4.82
N LYS A 269 -21.40 9.80 -5.25
CA LYS A 269 -22.07 10.86 -4.51
C LYS A 269 -22.60 10.36 -3.15
N LYS A 270 -23.17 9.15 -3.09
CA LYS A 270 -23.64 8.54 -1.84
C LYS A 270 -22.52 8.41 -0.82
N ASN A 271 -21.31 8.01 -1.25
CA ASN A 271 -20.21 7.70 -0.36
C ASN A 271 -19.27 8.88 -0.07
N THR A 272 -19.28 9.94 -0.91
CA THR A 272 -18.36 11.08 -0.78
C THR A 272 -19.06 12.40 -0.54
N GLY A 273 -20.39 12.46 -0.69
CA GLY A 273 -21.18 13.69 -0.62
C GLY A 273 -21.20 14.53 -1.89
N MET A 274 -20.33 14.27 -2.87
CA MET A 274 -20.22 15.05 -4.10
C MET A 274 -20.20 14.14 -5.34
N SER A 275 -20.58 14.69 -6.50
CA SER A 275 -20.53 13.96 -7.77
C SER A 275 -19.08 13.81 -8.26
N PRO A 276 -18.79 12.84 -9.16
CA PRO A 276 -17.47 12.71 -9.81
C PRO A 276 -17.01 13.99 -10.51
N LYS A 277 -17.93 14.75 -11.14
CA LYS A 277 -17.61 16.02 -11.80
C LYS A 277 -17.23 17.10 -10.80
N GLU A 278 -17.98 17.26 -9.70
CA GLU A 278 -17.67 18.19 -8.62
C GLU A 278 -16.32 17.86 -7.99
N PHE A 279 -16.03 16.58 -7.72
CA PHE A 279 -14.75 16.15 -7.19
C PHE A 279 -13.57 16.52 -8.10
N ARG A 280 -13.74 16.38 -9.42
CA ARG A 280 -12.73 16.76 -10.42
C ARG A 280 -12.47 18.26 -10.45
N LEU A 281 -13.54 19.09 -10.33
CA LEU A 281 -13.44 20.54 -10.34
C LEU A 281 -12.79 21.11 -9.08
N GLN A 282 -13.03 20.54 -7.90
CA GLN A 282 -12.41 20.99 -6.65
C GLN A 282 -10.87 20.92 -6.64
N LYS A 283 -10.28 20.12 -7.51
CA LYS A 283 -8.81 19.97 -7.61
C LYS A 283 -8.19 20.85 -8.69
N LEU A 284 -8.98 21.59 -9.44
CA LEU A 284 -8.52 22.57 -10.44
C LEU A 284 -8.44 24.00 -9.87
N LEU A 285 -8.92 24.18 -8.65
CA LEU A 285 -8.82 25.39 -7.83
C LEU A 285 -7.75 25.24 -6.75
#